data_740db1dd292b2afad0e8f7be78752e32
#
_entry.id   740db1dd292b2afad0e8f7be78752e32
#
_cell.length_a   1.000
_cell.length_b   1.000
_cell.length_c   1.000
_cell.angle_alpha   90.00
_cell.angle_beta   90.00
_cell.angle_gamma   90.00
#
_symmetry.space_group_name_H-M   'P 1'
#
loop_
_entity.id
_entity.type
_entity.pdbx_description
1 polymer ?
#
loop_
_entity_poly.entity_id
_entity_poly.type
_entity_poly.pdbx_seq_one_letter_code
_entity_poly.pdbx_strand_id
1 'polypeptide(L)'
;MPKIAISIGDVNGIGLEIALKAHKHITQWCEPLYCVHREVVESASALLGYPLPLDMQCVGDFEYELENLIMPSCVSAQSGAYSYQSFMQGVRLAQSGQCVALVTLPIHKKAWQKAGITFVGHTDALSSYFGRQSIMMLGCPSLFVALFTDHIALSEVSKLVNKERIEDFLLRFAKAIALDEPCCVLGLNPHCGDEGVMGNEDSDITLAVQEANKQLQKDLFFGAYPPDSAFSPLNRKKFRYVVSMYHDVGLAPLKALYFEESINISLDLPILRTSVDHGVAYDKAYKKGSRISLQSYFNAITYALSKA
;
A
#
# COMPACT_ATOMS: atom_id res chain seq x y z
N MET A 1 -6.30 21.79 9.34
CA MET A 1 -6.52 20.38 8.99
C MET A 1 -5.17 19.76 8.63
N PRO A 2 -4.94 18.45 8.86
CA PRO A 2 -3.69 17.82 8.43
C PRO A 2 -3.57 17.85 6.90
N LYS A 3 -2.34 18.07 6.39
CA LYS A 3 -2.04 18.07 4.96
C LYS A 3 -1.61 16.68 4.53
N ILE A 4 -2.15 16.20 3.40
CA ILE A 4 -1.78 14.92 2.78
C ILE A 4 -1.28 15.18 1.37
N ALA A 5 -0.07 14.68 1.04
CA ALA A 5 0.42 14.66 -0.32
C ALA A 5 -0.25 13.54 -1.12
N ILE A 6 -0.74 13.85 -2.31
CA ILE A 6 -1.40 12.89 -3.20
C ILE A 6 -0.62 12.80 -4.51
N SER A 7 0.05 11.69 -4.73
CA SER A 7 0.66 11.38 -6.03
C SER A 7 -0.41 10.85 -6.99
N ILE A 8 -0.50 11.45 -8.18
CA ILE A 8 -1.58 11.19 -9.14
C ILE A 8 -1.49 9.81 -9.83
N GLY A 9 -0.32 9.18 -9.79
CA GLY A 9 -0.10 7.94 -10.53
C GLY A 9 -0.02 8.15 -12.04
N ASP A 10 -0.37 7.11 -12.80
CA ASP A 10 -0.33 7.19 -14.27
C ASP A 10 -1.54 7.97 -14.81
N VAL A 11 -1.26 9.11 -15.45
CA VAL A 11 -2.29 10.03 -15.96
C VAL A 11 -3.16 9.43 -17.08
N ASN A 12 -2.73 8.33 -17.70
CA ASN A 12 -3.48 7.59 -18.71
C ASN A 12 -4.47 6.58 -18.12
N GLY A 13 -4.42 6.39 -16.79
CA GLY A 13 -5.28 5.52 -16.01
C GLY A 13 -6.40 6.27 -15.27
N ILE A 14 -6.97 5.62 -14.27
CA ILE A 14 -8.12 6.13 -13.49
C ILE A 14 -7.73 7.08 -12.35
N GLY A 15 -6.43 7.35 -12.12
CA GLY A 15 -5.96 8.12 -10.97
C GLY A 15 -6.57 9.52 -10.88
N LEU A 16 -6.55 10.29 -11.97
CA LEU A 16 -7.13 11.64 -12.04
C LEU A 16 -8.65 11.64 -11.84
N GLU A 17 -9.35 10.63 -12.37
CA GLU A 17 -10.79 10.47 -12.16
C GLU A 17 -11.13 10.20 -10.68
N ILE A 18 -10.35 9.35 -10.01
CA ILE A 18 -10.48 9.11 -8.58
C ILE A 18 -10.28 10.40 -7.79
N ALA A 19 -9.21 11.14 -8.08
CA ALA A 19 -8.89 12.39 -7.41
C ALA A 19 -10.02 13.42 -7.56
N LEU A 20 -10.51 13.65 -8.77
CA LEU A 20 -11.59 14.59 -9.06
C LEU A 20 -12.91 14.21 -8.36
N LYS A 21 -13.32 12.94 -8.46
CA LYS A 21 -14.58 12.47 -7.86
C LYS A 21 -14.57 12.47 -6.35
N ALA A 22 -13.42 12.17 -5.74
CA ALA A 22 -13.28 12.08 -4.29
C ALA A 22 -13.04 13.43 -3.61
N HIS A 23 -12.58 14.45 -4.33
CA HIS A 23 -12.08 15.70 -3.78
C HIS A 23 -13.02 16.32 -2.75
N LYS A 24 -14.28 16.51 -3.10
CA LYS A 24 -15.31 17.12 -2.20
C LYS A 24 -15.50 16.37 -0.88
N HIS A 25 -15.26 15.05 -0.86
CA HIS A 25 -15.38 14.26 0.36
C HIS A 25 -14.12 14.37 1.21
N ILE A 26 -12.95 14.24 0.61
CA ILE A 26 -11.68 14.20 1.37
C ILE A 26 -11.30 15.58 1.93
N THR A 27 -11.74 16.68 1.31
CA THR A 27 -11.56 18.05 1.85
C THR A 27 -12.30 18.28 3.16
N GLN A 28 -13.25 17.43 3.53
CA GLN A 28 -13.89 17.46 4.85
C GLN A 28 -12.98 16.86 5.94
N TRP A 29 -11.97 16.05 5.57
CA TRP A 29 -11.11 15.32 6.49
C TRP A 29 -9.69 15.85 6.54
N CYS A 30 -9.16 16.35 5.43
CA CYS A 30 -7.78 16.82 5.30
C CYS A 30 -7.67 17.95 4.27
N GLU A 31 -6.49 18.56 4.20
CA GLU A 31 -6.07 19.45 3.12
C GLU A 31 -5.25 18.65 2.10
N PRO A 32 -5.85 18.20 0.97
CA PRO A 32 -5.15 17.40 -0.02
C PRO A 32 -4.27 18.28 -0.93
N LEU A 33 -2.97 17.98 -0.99
CA LEU A 33 -2.01 18.58 -1.91
C LEU A 33 -1.73 17.60 -3.06
N TYR A 34 -2.27 17.88 -4.24
CA TYR A 34 -2.10 17.01 -5.41
C TYR A 34 -0.78 17.32 -6.11
N CYS A 35 0.13 16.36 -6.15
CA CYS A 35 1.42 16.46 -6.82
C CYS A 35 1.26 16.38 -8.35
N VAL A 36 0.64 17.39 -8.94
CA VAL A 36 0.26 17.46 -10.35
C VAL A 36 0.19 18.92 -10.81
N HIS A 37 0.49 19.19 -12.07
CA HIS A 37 0.26 20.49 -12.69
C HIS A 37 -1.24 20.73 -12.89
N ARG A 38 -1.68 21.96 -12.69
CA ARG A 38 -3.08 22.32 -12.84
C ARG A 38 -3.62 22.05 -14.24
N GLU A 39 -2.82 22.33 -15.24
CA GLU A 39 -3.13 22.13 -16.67
C GLU A 39 -3.43 20.66 -16.99
N VAL A 40 -2.75 19.73 -16.32
CA VAL A 40 -3.01 18.28 -16.48
C VAL A 40 -4.37 17.90 -15.90
N VAL A 41 -4.73 18.50 -14.76
CA VAL A 41 -6.05 18.24 -14.15
C VAL A 41 -7.17 18.88 -14.97
N GLU A 42 -6.95 20.08 -15.54
CA GLU A 42 -7.87 20.75 -16.47
C GLU A 42 -8.12 19.90 -17.71
N SER A 43 -7.05 19.38 -18.32
CA SER A 43 -7.14 18.47 -19.47
C SER A 43 -7.92 17.20 -19.14
N ALA A 44 -7.64 16.58 -17.98
CA ALA A 44 -8.36 15.39 -17.53
C ALA A 44 -9.84 15.69 -17.25
N SER A 45 -10.13 16.82 -16.60
CA SER A 45 -11.49 17.29 -16.32
C SER A 45 -12.31 17.44 -17.61
N ALA A 46 -11.72 18.05 -18.63
CA ALA A 46 -12.36 18.22 -19.94
C ALA A 46 -12.62 16.86 -20.61
N LEU A 47 -11.65 15.95 -20.63
CA LEU A 47 -11.78 14.62 -21.22
C LEU A 47 -12.83 13.74 -20.50
N LEU A 48 -12.91 13.84 -19.17
CA LEU A 48 -13.86 13.11 -18.34
C LEU A 48 -15.26 13.72 -18.38
N GLY A 49 -15.37 15.01 -18.75
CA GLY A 49 -16.63 15.77 -18.62
C GLY A 49 -17.03 15.96 -17.16
N TYR A 50 -16.05 16.03 -16.24
CA TYR A 50 -16.24 16.19 -14.81
C TYR A 50 -15.70 17.54 -14.36
N PRO A 51 -16.46 18.36 -13.60
CA PRO A 51 -16.03 19.72 -13.27
C PRO A 51 -14.78 19.72 -12.38
N LEU A 52 -13.85 20.60 -12.68
CA LEU A 52 -12.67 20.85 -11.86
C LEU A 52 -13.08 21.60 -10.59
N PRO A 53 -12.81 21.07 -9.38
CA PRO A 53 -13.03 21.80 -8.14
C PRO A 53 -12.13 23.03 -8.04
N LEU A 54 -12.71 24.20 -7.69
CA LEU A 54 -11.97 25.47 -7.62
C LEU A 54 -10.92 25.48 -6.50
N ASP A 55 -11.18 24.74 -5.43
CA ASP A 55 -10.35 24.60 -4.23
C ASP A 55 -9.31 23.46 -4.32
N MET A 56 -9.20 22.79 -5.48
CA MET A 56 -8.22 21.72 -5.69
C MET A 56 -6.81 22.29 -5.76
N GLN A 57 -5.99 22.02 -4.73
CA GLN A 57 -4.62 22.50 -4.62
C GLN A 57 -3.68 21.59 -5.44
N CYS A 58 -3.31 22.04 -6.63
CA CYS A 58 -2.32 21.40 -7.48
C CYS A 58 -0.94 21.99 -7.18
N VAL A 59 -0.01 21.13 -6.78
CA VAL A 59 1.35 21.51 -6.34
C VAL A 59 2.43 20.83 -7.20
N GLY A 60 2.19 20.72 -8.50
CA GLY A 60 3.16 20.19 -9.47
C GLY A 60 4.37 21.13 -9.57
N ASP A 61 5.35 20.97 -8.70
CA ASP A 61 6.60 21.75 -8.65
C ASP A 61 7.76 20.93 -9.23
N PHE A 62 7.65 20.58 -10.52
CA PHE A 62 8.70 19.94 -11.31
C PHE A 62 8.52 20.31 -12.79
N GLU A 63 9.63 20.53 -13.48
CA GLU A 63 9.60 20.83 -14.91
C GLU A 63 9.18 19.59 -15.72
N TYR A 64 8.17 19.74 -16.57
CA TYR A 64 7.70 18.67 -17.44
C TYR A 64 7.00 19.23 -18.69
N GLU A 65 7.17 18.56 -19.82
CA GLU A 65 6.44 18.86 -21.04
C GLU A 65 5.03 18.27 -20.96
N LEU A 66 4.01 19.15 -20.94
CA LEU A 66 2.62 18.73 -20.69
C LEU A 66 1.83 18.46 -21.97
N GLU A 67 2.38 18.86 -23.14
CA GLU A 67 1.72 18.67 -24.42
C GLU A 67 1.52 17.17 -24.72
N ASN A 68 0.31 16.78 -25.07
CA ASN A 68 -0.08 15.39 -25.37
C ASN A 68 0.27 14.36 -24.27
N LEU A 69 0.41 14.80 -23.01
CA LEU A 69 0.77 13.94 -21.90
C LEU A 69 -0.31 12.88 -21.63
N ILE A 70 -1.60 13.27 -21.66
CA ILE A 70 -2.72 12.37 -21.42
C ILE A 70 -3.10 11.65 -22.72
N MET A 71 -2.79 10.36 -22.77
CA MET A 71 -3.21 9.42 -23.81
C MET A 71 -4.01 8.28 -23.16
N PRO A 72 -5.32 8.41 -23.01
CA PRO A 72 -6.13 7.46 -22.25
C PRO A 72 -5.87 6.00 -22.62
N SER A 73 -5.74 5.13 -21.63
CA SER A 73 -5.52 3.69 -21.80
C SER A 73 -4.22 3.30 -22.53
N CYS A 74 -3.27 4.21 -22.65
CA CYS A 74 -2.00 3.97 -23.34
C CYS A 74 -0.81 3.83 -22.38
N VAL A 75 0.02 2.82 -22.60
CA VAL A 75 1.28 2.64 -21.86
C VAL A 75 2.38 3.48 -22.50
N SER A 76 2.70 4.65 -21.98
CA SER A 76 3.73 5.56 -22.51
C SER A 76 4.89 5.80 -21.55
N ALA A 77 6.06 6.12 -22.10
CA ALA A 77 7.21 6.55 -21.30
C ALA A 77 6.94 7.90 -20.62
N GLN A 78 6.23 8.80 -21.32
CA GLN A 78 5.88 10.11 -20.79
C GLN A 78 5.00 10.01 -19.55
N SER A 79 3.88 9.25 -19.61
CA SER A 79 3.03 9.07 -18.42
C SER A 79 3.77 8.38 -17.27
N GLY A 80 4.68 7.44 -17.61
CA GLY A 80 5.54 6.77 -16.63
C GLY A 80 6.48 7.74 -15.92
N ALA A 81 7.23 8.55 -16.66
CA ALA A 81 8.13 9.55 -16.11
C ALA A 81 7.38 10.61 -15.30
N TYR A 82 6.24 11.09 -15.79
CA TYR A 82 5.39 12.04 -15.08
C TYR A 82 4.90 11.50 -13.75
N SER A 83 4.38 10.26 -13.75
CA SER A 83 3.89 9.63 -12.51
C SER A 83 5.00 9.43 -11.48
N TYR A 84 6.24 9.18 -11.92
CA TYR A 84 7.39 9.09 -11.02
C TYR A 84 7.76 10.45 -10.42
N GLN A 85 7.74 11.54 -11.20
CA GLN A 85 7.98 12.88 -10.67
C GLN A 85 6.90 13.30 -9.66
N SER A 86 5.62 13.04 -9.97
CA SER A 86 4.49 13.23 -9.05
C SER A 86 4.71 12.47 -7.73
N PHE A 87 5.14 11.21 -7.81
CA PHE A 87 5.45 10.39 -6.65
C PHE A 87 6.61 10.95 -5.83
N MET A 88 7.72 11.29 -6.47
CA MET A 88 8.90 11.83 -5.78
C MET A 88 8.65 13.19 -5.13
N GLN A 89 7.79 14.02 -5.73
CA GLN A 89 7.35 15.25 -5.09
C GLN A 89 6.55 14.95 -3.81
N GLY A 90 5.62 14.01 -3.86
CA GLY A 90 4.87 13.59 -2.68
C GLY A 90 5.77 13.04 -1.56
N VAL A 91 6.82 12.27 -1.94
CA VAL A 91 7.85 11.81 -0.99
C VAL A 91 8.54 12.99 -0.30
N ARG A 92 8.98 14.01 -1.07
CA ARG A 92 9.63 15.21 -0.51
C ARG A 92 8.72 15.99 0.43
N LEU A 93 7.42 16.15 0.09
CA LEU A 93 6.45 16.84 0.94
C LEU A 93 6.20 16.10 2.26
N ALA A 94 6.14 14.78 2.22
CA ALA A 94 5.99 13.97 3.44
C ALA A 94 7.30 13.97 4.27
N GLN A 95 8.45 13.84 3.63
CA GLN A 95 9.76 13.82 4.31
C GLN A 95 10.10 15.17 4.97
N SER A 96 9.71 16.28 4.37
CA SER A 96 9.92 17.62 4.96
C SER A 96 8.96 17.96 6.09
N GLY A 97 7.99 17.09 6.38
CA GLY A 97 6.94 17.35 7.38
C GLY A 97 5.86 18.34 6.94
N GLN A 98 5.88 18.80 5.68
CA GLN A 98 4.80 19.63 5.14
C GLN A 98 3.49 18.86 5.02
N CYS A 99 3.58 17.55 4.77
CA CYS A 99 2.44 16.62 4.78
C CYS A 99 2.66 15.53 5.80
N VAL A 100 1.60 15.12 6.48
CA VAL A 100 1.66 14.05 7.50
C VAL A 100 1.82 12.65 6.88
N ALA A 101 1.44 12.50 5.60
CA ALA A 101 1.54 11.25 4.87
C ALA A 101 1.56 11.49 3.35
N LEU A 102 1.96 10.45 2.62
CA LEU A 102 1.82 10.34 1.18
C LEU A 102 0.75 9.30 0.83
N VAL A 103 -0.24 9.69 0.05
CA VAL A 103 -1.21 8.78 -0.57
C VAL A 103 -0.93 8.67 -2.07
N THR A 104 -0.74 7.46 -2.58
CA THR A 104 -0.41 7.26 -3.99
C THR A 104 -1.57 6.65 -4.77
N LEU A 105 -1.88 7.21 -5.93
CA LEU A 105 -2.78 6.66 -6.92
C LEU A 105 -2.03 5.70 -7.86
N PRO A 106 -2.75 4.87 -8.65
CA PRO A 106 -2.15 3.73 -9.33
C PRO A 106 -1.12 4.12 -10.38
N ILE A 107 -0.01 3.41 -10.43
CA ILE A 107 1.01 3.52 -11.49
C ILE A 107 0.98 2.31 -12.43
N HIS A 108 1.49 2.49 -13.63
CA HIS A 108 1.73 1.40 -14.57
C HIS A 108 3.20 1.02 -14.62
N LYS A 109 3.56 -0.15 -14.07
CA LYS A 109 4.96 -0.62 -13.96
C LYS A 109 5.72 -0.61 -15.29
N LYS A 110 5.05 -1.04 -16.39
CA LYS A 110 5.64 -1.02 -17.74
C LYS A 110 5.83 0.41 -18.28
N ALA A 111 5.01 1.39 -17.87
CA ALA A 111 5.24 2.78 -18.21
C ALA A 111 6.49 3.33 -17.50
N TRP A 112 6.68 3.00 -16.23
CA TRP A 112 7.92 3.30 -15.50
C TRP A 112 9.14 2.69 -16.19
N GLN A 113 9.07 1.41 -16.55
CA GLN A 113 10.16 0.73 -17.27
C GLN A 113 10.47 1.40 -18.61
N LYS A 114 9.45 1.78 -19.40
CA LYS A 114 9.65 2.53 -20.66
C LYS A 114 10.30 3.90 -20.44
N ALA A 115 10.07 4.52 -19.29
CA ALA A 115 10.68 5.78 -18.88
C ALA A 115 12.11 5.61 -18.32
N GLY A 116 12.67 4.41 -18.31
CA GLY A 116 14.00 4.13 -17.75
C GLY A 116 14.02 3.99 -16.23
N ILE A 117 12.86 3.94 -15.57
CA ILE A 117 12.75 3.75 -14.12
C ILE A 117 12.82 2.25 -13.83
N THR A 118 13.82 1.86 -13.04
CA THR A 118 14.15 0.44 -12.78
C THR A 118 13.34 -0.17 -11.64
N PHE A 119 12.66 0.64 -10.84
CA PHE A 119 11.87 0.18 -9.70
C PHE A 119 10.62 -0.58 -10.13
N VAL A 120 10.31 -1.67 -9.42
CA VAL A 120 9.15 -2.53 -9.69
C VAL A 120 7.83 -1.88 -9.23
N GLY A 121 7.91 -0.87 -8.36
CA GLY A 121 6.75 -0.14 -7.86
C GLY A 121 7.12 0.86 -6.75
N HIS A 122 6.10 1.48 -6.17
CA HIS A 122 6.29 2.50 -5.12
C HIS A 122 7.06 1.99 -3.91
N THR A 123 6.77 0.78 -3.42
CA THR A 123 7.40 0.19 -2.23
C THR A 123 8.90 -0.02 -2.46
N ASP A 124 9.27 -0.55 -3.62
CA ASP A 124 10.67 -0.76 -4.00
C ASP A 124 11.42 0.58 -4.17
N ALA A 125 10.77 1.55 -4.82
CA ALA A 125 11.34 2.90 -4.96
C ALA A 125 11.56 3.59 -3.59
N LEU A 126 10.62 3.44 -2.63
CA LEU A 126 10.77 3.99 -1.28
C LEU A 126 11.88 3.29 -0.50
N SER A 127 11.95 1.96 -0.58
CA SER A 127 12.99 1.17 0.09
C SER A 127 14.38 1.59 -0.39
N SER A 128 14.54 1.77 -1.71
CA SER A 128 15.78 2.27 -2.31
C SER A 128 16.09 3.72 -1.89
N TYR A 129 15.09 4.61 -1.94
CA TYR A 129 15.27 6.03 -1.60
C TYR A 129 15.69 6.24 -0.15
N PHE A 130 15.11 5.49 0.79
CA PHE A 130 15.42 5.60 2.22
C PHE A 130 16.54 4.65 2.68
N GLY A 131 17.08 3.79 1.79
CA GLY A 131 18.09 2.80 2.15
C GLY A 131 17.63 1.79 3.20
N ARG A 132 16.31 1.51 3.24
CA ARG A 132 15.68 0.67 4.27
C ARG A 132 14.55 -0.17 3.69
N GLN A 133 14.55 -1.46 3.97
CA GLN A 133 13.47 -2.35 3.55
C GLN A 133 12.17 -2.00 4.30
N SER A 134 11.13 -1.63 3.54
CA SER A 134 9.80 -1.39 4.09
C SER A 134 9.07 -2.69 4.40
N ILE A 135 8.12 -2.62 5.32
CA ILE A 135 7.16 -3.70 5.56
C ILE A 135 5.90 -3.39 4.73
N MET A 136 5.54 -4.31 3.86
CA MET A 136 4.30 -4.23 3.10
C MET A 136 3.13 -4.76 3.93
N MET A 137 2.11 -3.95 4.11
CA MET A 137 0.85 -4.36 4.76
C MET A 137 -0.33 -4.00 3.86
N LEU A 138 -1.23 -4.92 3.65
CA LEU A 138 -2.47 -4.70 2.90
C LEU A 138 -3.67 -4.95 3.79
N GLY A 139 -4.80 -4.31 3.47
CA GLY A 139 -6.05 -4.58 4.19
C GLY A 139 -6.98 -3.38 4.29
N CYS A 140 -7.92 -3.51 5.18
CA CYS A 140 -8.91 -2.49 5.52
C CYS A 140 -9.10 -2.44 7.06
N PRO A 141 -9.88 -1.52 7.60
CA PRO A 141 -10.09 -1.42 9.04
C PRO A 141 -10.53 -2.72 9.74
N SER A 142 -11.13 -3.65 9.00
CA SER A 142 -11.58 -4.95 9.55
C SER A 142 -10.50 -6.03 9.57
N LEU A 143 -9.47 -5.92 8.71
CA LEU A 143 -8.40 -6.92 8.61
C LEU A 143 -7.20 -6.34 7.88
N PHE A 144 -6.02 -6.40 8.49
CA PHE A 144 -4.74 -6.06 7.88
C PHE A 144 -3.82 -7.26 7.85
N VAL A 145 -3.11 -7.44 6.75
CA VAL A 145 -2.13 -8.51 6.54
C VAL A 145 -0.78 -7.90 6.23
N ALA A 146 0.19 -8.08 7.11
CA ALA A 146 1.59 -7.73 6.89
C ALA A 146 2.36 -8.92 6.30
N LEU A 147 3.23 -8.66 5.33
CA LEU A 147 3.96 -9.69 4.61
C LEU A 147 5.41 -9.78 5.12
N PHE A 148 5.78 -10.93 5.67
CA PHE A 148 7.18 -11.21 6.03
C PHE A 148 8.05 -11.34 4.78
N THR A 149 7.54 -12.04 3.76
CA THR A 149 8.10 -12.00 2.40
C THR A 149 7.00 -11.57 1.42
N ASP A 150 7.35 -10.71 0.44
CA ASP A 150 6.38 -10.20 -0.51
C ASP A 150 6.61 -10.72 -1.96
N HIS A 151 7.36 -10.04 -2.78
CA HIS A 151 7.51 -10.34 -4.22
C HIS A 151 8.73 -11.22 -4.51
N ILE A 152 8.81 -12.38 -3.86
CA ILE A 152 9.85 -13.39 -4.10
C ILE A 152 9.24 -14.71 -4.59
N ALA A 153 10.05 -15.56 -5.20
CA ALA A 153 9.61 -16.89 -5.60
C ALA A 153 9.24 -17.73 -4.37
N LEU A 154 8.16 -18.50 -4.45
CA LEU A 154 7.69 -19.35 -3.34
C LEU A 154 8.78 -20.31 -2.86
N SER A 155 9.61 -20.83 -3.78
CA SER A 155 10.75 -21.71 -3.47
C SER A 155 11.83 -21.06 -2.60
N GLU A 156 11.86 -19.74 -2.50
CA GLU A 156 12.83 -19.01 -1.66
C GLU A 156 12.28 -18.69 -0.27
N VAL A 157 10.98 -18.84 -0.04
CA VAL A 157 10.32 -18.43 1.22
C VAL A 157 10.87 -19.23 2.40
N SER A 158 10.88 -20.56 2.32
CA SER A 158 11.33 -21.42 3.43
C SER A 158 12.77 -21.14 3.86
N LYS A 159 13.66 -20.74 2.92
CA LYS A 159 15.04 -20.36 3.22
C LYS A 159 15.18 -19.08 4.05
N LEU A 160 14.15 -18.23 4.01
CA LEU A 160 14.11 -16.96 4.73
C LEU A 160 13.42 -17.08 6.09
N VAL A 161 12.58 -18.11 6.27
CA VAL A 161 11.88 -18.38 7.52
C VAL A 161 12.87 -18.95 8.52
N ASN A 162 13.33 -18.11 9.45
CA ASN A 162 14.14 -18.48 10.60
C ASN A 162 13.84 -17.54 11.76
N LYS A 163 14.12 -17.99 12.98
CA LYS A 163 13.78 -17.30 14.21
C LYS A 163 14.21 -15.84 14.22
N GLU A 164 15.47 -15.56 13.94
CA GLU A 164 16.06 -14.22 14.08
C GLU A 164 15.43 -13.20 13.12
N ARG A 165 15.18 -13.59 11.88
CA ARG A 165 14.56 -12.72 10.87
C ARG A 165 13.10 -12.44 11.19
N ILE A 166 12.37 -13.44 11.65
CA ILE A 166 10.96 -13.28 12.01
C ILE A 166 10.84 -12.41 13.24
N GLU A 167 11.67 -12.64 14.26
CA GLU A 167 11.72 -11.82 15.47
C GLU A 167 11.98 -10.35 15.15
N ASP A 168 13.03 -10.04 14.35
CA ASP A 168 13.31 -8.66 13.90
C ASP A 168 12.10 -8.05 13.17
N PHE A 169 11.50 -8.81 12.26
CA PHE A 169 10.32 -8.36 11.53
C PHE A 169 9.15 -8.05 12.49
N LEU A 170 8.84 -8.92 13.44
CA LEU A 170 7.74 -8.73 14.39
C LEU A 170 7.95 -7.49 15.26
N LEU A 171 9.16 -7.27 15.74
CA LEU A 171 9.51 -6.09 16.55
C LEU A 171 9.40 -4.80 15.73
N ARG A 172 9.91 -4.79 14.50
CA ARG A 172 9.80 -3.66 13.57
C ARG A 172 8.33 -3.37 13.22
N PHE A 173 7.57 -4.41 12.94
CA PHE A 173 6.13 -4.30 12.64
C PHE A 173 5.35 -3.73 13.82
N ALA A 174 5.55 -4.27 15.03
CA ALA A 174 4.89 -3.78 16.23
C ALA A 174 5.17 -2.30 16.47
N LYS A 175 6.44 -1.88 16.30
CA LYS A 175 6.85 -0.48 16.42
C LYS A 175 6.20 0.40 15.34
N ALA A 176 6.20 -0.06 14.08
CA ALA A 176 5.74 0.74 12.94
C ALA A 176 4.25 1.09 12.99
N ILE A 177 3.42 0.21 13.57
CA ILE A 177 1.97 0.47 13.71
C ILE A 177 1.54 0.87 15.12
N ALA A 178 2.48 0.92 16.09
CA ALA A 178 2.20 1.04 17.53
C ALA A 178 1.21 -0.06 17.98
N LEU A 179 1.57 -1.33 17.70
CA LEU A 179 0.69 -2.48 17.94
C LEU A 179 0.31 -2.58 19.43
N ASP A 180 -0.97 -2.56 19.72
CA ASP A 180 -1.54 -2.64 21.07
C ASP A 180 -2.65 -3.67 21.22
N GLU A 181 -2.95 -4.42 20.15
CA GLU A 181 -3.97 -5.47 20.09
C GLU A 181 -3.40 -6.80 19.55
N PRO A 182 -4.09 -7.94 19.75
CA PRO A 182 -3.62 -9.25 19.31
C PRO A 182 -3.37 -9.33 17.80
N CYS A 183 -2.21 -9.87 17.42
CA CYS A 183 -1.79 -10.12 16.04
C CYS A 183 -1.55 -11.62 15.82
N CYS A 184 -2.18 -12.18 14.80
CA CYS A 184 -1.98 -13.56 14.39
C CYS A 184 -0.74 -13.68 13.50
N VAL A 185 0.18 -14.59 13.83
CA VAL A 185 1.35 -14.93 12.99
C VAL A 185 1.08 -16.29 12.35
N LEU A 186 0.93 -16.29 11.02
CA LEU A 186 0.63 -17.53 10.28
C LEU A 186 1.83 -18.46 10.25
N GLY A 187 1.55 -19.75 10.29
CA GLY A 187 2.53 -20.78 9.97
C GLY A 187 2.87 -20.79 8.48
N LEU A 188 3.93 -21.52 8.15
CA LEU A 188 4.39 -21.77 6.78
C LEU A 188 3.80 -23.06 6.22
N ASN A 189 3.89 -24.13 7.01
CA ASN A 189 3.48 -25.47 6.59
C ASN A 189 2.03 -25.78 6.96
N PRO A 190 1.37 -26.75 6.29
CA PRO A 190 0.07 -27.25 6.72
C PRO A 190 0.09 -27.65 8.20
N HIS A 191 -0.97 -27.26 8.95
CA HIS A 191 -1.10 -27.51 10.39
C HIS A 191 0.13 -27.07 11.22
N CYS A 192 0.88 -26.04 10.75
CA CYS A 192 2.12 -25.56 11.38
C CYS A 192 3.18 -26.66 11.55
N GLY A 193 3.32 -27.52 10.51
CA GLY A 193 4.33 -28.57 10.47
C GLY A 193 3.99 -29.85 11.25
N ASP A 194 2.86 -29.86 11.98
CA ASP A 194 2.39 -31.05 12.76
C ASP A 194 3.52 -31.70 13.57
N GLU A 195 4.09 -30.93 14.50
CA GLU A 195 5.22 -31.33 15.37
C GLU A 195 6.47 -31.79 14.60
N GLY A 196 6.69 -31.25 13.39
CA GLY A 196 7.86 -31.55 12.54
C GLY A 196 7.62 -32.64 11.49
N VAL A 197 6.42 -33.22 11.43
CA VAL A 197 6.09 -34.24 10.41
C VAL A 197 6.06 -33.67 9.01
N MET A 198 5.63 -32.40 8.87
CA MET A 198 5.48 -31.70 7.57
C MET A 198 6.40 -30.50 7.42
N GLY A 199 7.48 -30.43 8.17
CA GLY A 199 8.47 -29.34 8.14
C GLY A 199 8.76 -28.78 9.52
N ASN A 200 9.90 -28.13 9.69
CA ASN A 200 10.36 -27.61 10.99
C ASN A 200 10.33 -26.07 11.09
N GLU A 201 10.07 -25.37 9.98
CA GLU A 201 10.11 -23.90 9.93
C GLU A 201 9.12 -23.23 10.90
N ASP A 202 8.01 -23.91 11.20
CA ASP A 202 6.99 -23.41 12.13
C ASP A 202 7.46 -23.41 13.58
N SER A 203 8.45 -24.22 13.92
CA SER A 203 9.13 -24.15 15.22
C SER A 203 9.89 -22.84 15.38
N ASP A 204 10.59 -22.37 14.32
CA ASP A 204 11.27 -21.08 14.31
C ASP A 204 10.28 -19.91 14.43
N ILE A 205 9.14 -20.00 13.75
CA ILE A 205 8.05 -19.02 13.87
C ILE A 205 7.55 -18.93 15.32
N THR A 206 7.31 -20.09 15.95
CA THR A 206 6.83 -20.16 17.34
C THR A 206 7.85 -19.56 18.30
N LEU A 207 9.13 -19.88 18.15
CA LEU A 207 10.21 -19.32 18.97
C LEU A 207 10.37 -17.82 18.78
N ALA A 208 10.27 -17.32 17.53
CA ALA A 208 10.31 -15.90 17.22
C ALA A 208 9.16 -15.14 17.87
N VAL A 209 7.94 -15.68 17.84
CA VAL A 209 6.76 -15.11 18.49
C VAL A 209 6.96 -15.01 20.01
N GLN A 210 7.46 -16.06 20.64
CA GLN A 210 7.74 -16.07 22.09
C GLN A 210 8.78 -15.02 22.46
N GLU A 211 9.89 -14.92 21.72
CA GLU A 211 10.96 -13.97 22.01
C GLU A 211 10.52 -12.51 21.75
N ALA A 212 9.76 -12.27 20.64
CA ALA A 212 9.21 -10.93 20.36
C ALA A 212 8.26 -10.47 21.49
N ASN A 213 7.35 -11.33 21.96
CA ASN A 213 6.45 -11.02 23.08
C ASN A 213 7.24 -10.72 24.38
N LYS A 214 8.26 -11.52 24.66
CA LYS A 214 9.13 -11.32 25.81
C LYS A 214 9.86 -9.96 25.74
N GLN A 215 10.42 -9.58 24.59
CA GLN A 215 11.09 -8.28 24.41
C GLN A 215 10.10 -7.12 24.53
N LEU A 216 8.88 -7.26 24.00
CA LEU A 216 7.83 -6.26 24.11
C LEU A 216 7.20 -6.20 25.51
N GLN A 217 7.48 -7.18 26.37
CA GLN A 217 6.85 -7.38 27.69
C GLN A 217 5.31 -7.41 27.61
N LYS A 218 4.78 -7.93 26.50
CA LYS A 218 3.34 -8.04 26.19
C LYS A 218 3.09 -9.24 25.28
N ASP A 219 2.00 -9.95 25.52
CA ASP A 219 1.51 -11.03 24.65
C ASP A 219 0.68 -10.45 23.49
N LEU A 220 1.37 -9.91 22.47
CA LEU A 220 0.75 -9.30 21.29
C LEU A 220 0.68 -10.27 20.11
N PHE A 221 1.69 -11.09 19.91
CA PHE A 221 1.77 -12.03 18.80
C PHE A 221 1.33 -13.44 19.21
N PHE A 222 0.53 -14.08 18.35
CA PHE A 222 -0.01 -15.42 18.53
C PHE A 222 0.27 -16.27 17.30
N GLY A 223 1.15 -17.28 17.42
CA GLY A 223 1.60 -18.15 16.30
C GLY A 223 2.69 -19.14 16.75
N ALA A 224 3.13 -20.08 15.89
CA ALA A 224 2.62 -20.27 14.53
C ALA A 224 1.14 -20.66 14.54
N TYR A 225 0.32 -20.01 13.71
CA TYR A 225 -1.12 -20.26 13.65
C TYR A 225 -1.49 -20.90 12.30
N PRO A 226 -2.29 -22.00 12.25
CA PRO A 226 -2.64 -22.66 10.99
C PRO A 226 -3.36 -21.71 10.02
N PRO A 227 -2.82 -21.49 8.80
CA PRO A 227 -3.38 -20.51 7.86
C PRO A 227 -4.81 -20.82 7.42
N ASP A 228 -5.19 -22.08 7.30
CA ASP A 228 -6.52 -22.54 6.88
C ASP A 228 -7.63 -22.14 7.86
N SER A 229 -7.31 -21.97 9.14
CA SER A 229 -8.27 -21.59 10.19
C SER A 229 -8.15 -20.11 10.62
N ALA A 230 -7.02 -19.44 10.33
CA ALA A 230 -6.74 -18.08 10.78
C ALA A 230 -7.79 -17.07 10.32
N PHE A 231 -8.31 -17.21 9.11
CA PHE A 231 -9.28 -16.28 8.52
C PHE A 231 -10.75 -16.67 8.77
N SER A 232 -11.02 -17.63 9.64
CA SER A 232 -12.37 -18.00 10.03
C SER A 232 -13.11 -16.80 10.68
N PRO A 233 -14.46 -16.76 10.63
CA PRO A 233 -15.21 -15.64 11.22
C PRO A 233 -14.92 -15.41 12.70
N LEU A 234 -14.61 -16.47 13.46
CA LEU A 234 -14.26 -16.37 14.88
C LEU A 234 -12.90 -15.71 15.07
N ASN A 235 -11.89 -16.15 14.31
CA ASN A 235 -10.52 -15.65 14.44
C ASN A 235 -10.38 -14.21 13.92
N ARG A 236 -11.10 -13.84 12.87
CA ARG A 236 -11.15 -12.44 12.39
C ARG A 236 -11.76 -11.45 13.40
N LYS A 237 -12.57 -11.92 14.34
CA LYS A 237 -13.05 -11.09 15.47
C LYS A 237 -11.97 -10.90 16.54
N LYS A 238 -11.04 -11.84 16.65
CA LYS A 238 -9.95 -11.80 17.63
C LYS A 238 -8.72 -11.09 17.09
N PHE A 239 -8.40 -11.29 15.80
CA PHE A 239 -7.19 -10.80 15.16
C PHE A 239 -7.52 -9.85 14.02
N ARG A 240 -7.31 -8.56 14.25
CA ARG A 240 -7.39 -7.54 13.21
C ARG A 240 -6.12 -7.49 12.37
N TYR A 241 -4.98 -7.83 12.97
CA TYR A 241 -3.69 -7.89 12.31
C TYR A 241 -3.25 -9.34 12.13
N VAL A 242 -2.71 -9.62 10.95
CA VAL A 242 -2.15 -10.93 10.58
C VAL A 242 -0.77 -10.70 9.99
N VAL A 243 0.22 -11.47 10.41
CA VAL A 243 1.52 -11.57 9.74
C VAL A 243 1.53 -12.85 8.93
N SER A 244 1.81 -12.71 7.63
CA SER A 244 1.85 -13.82 6.68
C SER A 244 3.28 -14.11 6.24
N MET A 245 3.66 -15.37 6.19
CA MET A 245 5.01 -15.77 5.77
C MET A 245 5.27 -15.48 4.29
N TYR A 246 4.25 -15.59 3.43
CA TYR A 246 4.34 -15.27 2.01
C TYR A 246 3.05 -14.66 1.46
N HIS A 247 3.19 -14.02 0.30
CA HIS A 247 2.19 -13.17 -0.31
C HIS A 247 0.79 -13.80 -0.39
N ASP A 248 0.65 -14.97 -1.03
CA ASP A 248 -0.68 -15.47 -1.39
C ASP A 248 -1.44 -16.11 -0.23
N VAL A 249 -0.74 -16.73 0.75
CA VAL A 249 -1.41 -17.30 1.93
C VAL A 249 -2.13 -16.24 2.76
N GLY A 250 -1.61 -15.02 2.76
CA GLY A 250 -2.27 -13.89 3.44
C GLY A 250 -3.23 -13.12 2.55
N LEU A 251 -2.83 -12.85 1.30
CA LEU A 251 -3.58 -11.94 0.44
C LEU A 251 -4.75 -12.60 -0.31
N ALA A 252 -4.70 -13.90 -0.61
CA ALA A 252 -5.83 -14.57 -1.24
C ALA A 252 -7.09 -14.51 -0.36
N PRO A 253 -7.05 -14.86 0.95
CA PRO A 253 -8.22 -14.70 1.81
C PRO A 253 -8.60 -13.24 2.05
N LEU A 254 -7.63 -12.32 2.19
CA LEU A 254 -7.92 -10.89 2.30
C LEU A 254 -8.70 -10.37 1.10
N LYS A 255 -8.24 -10.69 -0.11
CA LYS A 255 -8.89 -10.26 -1.36
C LYS A 255 -10.25 -10.92 -1.58
N ALA A 256 -10.42 -12.17 -1.16
CA ALA A 256 -11.73 -12.82 -1.20
C ALA A 256 -12.77 -12.14 -0.30
N LEU A 257 -12.33 -11.53 0.80
CA LEU A 257 -13.20 -10.88 1.78
C LEU A 257 -13.39 -9.38 1.53
N TYR A 258 -12.33 -8.65 1.12
CA TYR A 258 -12.29 -7.18 1.16
C TYR A 258 -11.63 -6.57 -0.10
N PHE A 259 -11.95 -7.07 -1.29
CA PHE A 259 -11.29 -6.68 -2.54
C PHE A 259 -11.36 -5.17 -2.84
N GLU A 260 -12.52 -4.55 -2.65
CA GLU A 260 -12.72 -3.13 -2.97
C GLU A 260 -12.30 -2.18 -1.84
N GLU A 261 -12.19 -2.70 -0.61
CA GLU A 261 -11.90 -1.91 0.58
C GLU A 261 -10.40 -1.87 0.90
N SER A 262 -9.66 -2.85 0.40
CA SER A 262 -8.24 -3.04 0.70
C SER A 262 -7.39 -1.88 0.22
N ILE A 263 -6.41 -1.51 1.04
CA ILE A 263 -5.35 -0.54 0.75
C ILE A 263 -3.99 -1.22 0.87
N ASN A 264 -2.97 -0.60 0.28
CA ASN A 264 -1.58 -1.02 0.46
C ASN A 264 -0.83 0.05 1.26
N ILE A 265 -0.09 -0.36 2.27
CA ILE A 265 0.62 0.49 3.21
C ILE A 265 2.09 0.09 3.20
N SER A 266 2.98 1.07 3.09
CA SER A 266 4.43 0.89 3.27
C SER A 266 4.80 1.39 4.66
N LEU A 267 5.16 0.45 5.54
CA LEU A 267 5.52 0.70 6.94
C LEU A 267 7.03 0.67 7.15
N ASP A 268 7.46 1.09 8.34
CA ASP A 268 8.86 1.08 8.79
C ASP A 268 9.78 1.96 7.91
N LEU A 269 9.24 3.03 7.39
CA LEU A 269 9.94 4.07 6.63
C LEU A 269 9.86 5.41 7.39
N PRO A 270 10.73 6.39 7.07
CA PRO A 270 10.65 7.73 7.64
C PRO A 270 9.36 8.49 7.35
N ILE A 271 8.59 8.06 6.37
CA ILE A 271 7.27 8.60 6.00
C ILE A 271 6.22 7.51 6.00
N LEU A 272 4.99 7.86 6.33
CA LEU A 272 3.85 6.98 6.09
C LEU A 272 3.40 7.10 4.64
N ARG A 273 3.35 5.96 3.94
CA ARG A 273 2.76 5.90 2.61
C ARG A 273 1.61 4.90 2.59
N THR A 274 0.45 5.36 2.08
CA THR A 274 -0.70 4.51 1.76
C THR A 274 -1.04 4.59 0.28
N SER A 275 -1.77 3.63 -0.23
CA SER A 275 -2.15 3.55 -1.64
C SER A 275 -3.45 2.80 -1.80
N VAL A 276 -4.17 3.10 -2.86
CA VAL A 276 -5.22 2.21 -3.34
C VAL A 276 -4.62 0.83 -3.72
N ASP A 277 -5.41 -0.22 -3.55
CA ASP A 277 -4.97 -1.59 -3.79
C ASP A 277 -5.53 -2.15 -5.12
N HIS A 278 -5.66 -1.29 -6.12
CA HIS A 278 -6.04 -1.65 -7.49
C HIS A 278 -5.10 -0.99 -8.50
N GLY A 279 -5.08 -1.51 -9.72
CA GLY A 279 -4.22 -1.01 -10.79
C GLY A 279 -4.80 0.21 -11.51
N VAL A 280 -4.11 0.63 -12.57
CA VAL A 280 -4.46 1.79 -13.42
C VAL A 280 -5.79 1.64 -14.17
N ALA A 281 -6.32 0.42 -14.30
CA ALA A 281 -7.59 0.07 -14.93
C ALA A 281 -7.80 0.77 -16.30
N TYR A 282 -6.87 0.60 -17.20
CA TYR A 282 -6.91 1.18 -18.55
C TYR A 282 -8.18 0.80 -19.34
N ASP A 283 -8.76 -0.35 -19.03
CA ASP A 283 -10.05 -0.80 -19.58
C ASP A 283 -11.21 0.13 -19.20
N LYS A 284 -11.09 0.90 -18.11
CA LYS A 284 -12.10 1.83 -17.57
C LYS A 284 -11.72 3.30 -17.73
N ALA A 285 -10.43 3.61 -17.89
CA ALA A 285 -9.91 4.97 -17.88
C ALA A 285 -10.56 5.86 -18.96
N TYR A 286 -11.04 7.03 -18.56
CA TYR A 286 -11.69 8.04 -19.41
C TYR A 286 -12.92 7.55 -20.21
N LYS A 287 -13.53 6.44 -19.80
CA LYS A 287 -14.73 5.89 -20.46
C LYS A 287 -16.00 6.32 -19.75
N LYS A 288 -16.91 6.96 -20.48
CA LYS A 288 -18.24 7.34 -19.96
C LYS A 288 -18.98 6.10 -19.42
N GLY A 289 -19.55 6.23 -18.22
CA GLY A 289 -20.32 5.16 -17.58
C GLY A 289 -19.50 4.09 -16.85
N SER A 290 -18.17 4.18 -16.87
CA SER A 290 -17.32 3.29 -16.07
C SER A 290 -17.60 3.47 -14.58
N ARG A 291 -17.77 2.36 -13.86
CA ARG A 291 -17.85 2.36 -12.40
C ARG A 291 -16.45 2.19 -11.82
N ILE A 292 -15.99 3.21 -11.09
CA ILE A 292 -14.74 3.20 -10.34
C ILE A 292 -15.13 3.32 -8.86
N SER A 293 -14.71 2.33 -8.07
CA SER A 293 -14.87 2.37 -6.61
C SER A 293 -13.89 3.38 -6.02
N LEU A 294 -14.38 4.25 -5.15
CA LEU A 294 -13.56 5.21 -4.40
C LEU A 294 -13.20 4.68 -3.00
N GLN A 295 -13.73 3.51 -2.61
CA GLN A 295 -13.64 3.04 -1.23
C GLN A 295 -12.20 2.80 -0.78
N SER A 296 -11.38 2.15 -1.61
CA SER A 296 -9.95 1.95 -1.34
C SER A 296 -9.22 3.30 -1.15
N TYR A 297 -9.54 4.32 -1.95
CA TYR A 297 -8.95 5.65 -1.80
C TYR A 297 -9.37 6.34 -0.51
N PHE A 298 -10.65 6.29 -0.15
CA PHE A 298 -11.13 6.81 1.14
C PHE A 298 -10.47 6.10 2.32
N ASN A 299 -10.35 4.78 2.25
CA ASN A 299 -9.67 4.01 3.28
C ASN A 299 -8.18 4.37 3.39
N ALA A 300 -7.49 4.63 2.25
CA ALA A 300 -6.10 5.06 2.25
C ALA A 300 -5.91 6.43 2.94
N ILE A 301 -6.78 7.40 2.65
CA ILE A 301 -6.79 8.72 3.30
C ILE A 301 -7.10 8.59 4.80
N THR A 302 -8.15 7.87 5.17
CA THR A 302 -8.56 7.74 6.58
C THR A 302 -7.52 7.00 7.42
N TYR A 303 -6.88 5.96 6.85
CA TYR A 303 -5.77 5.30 7.52
C TYR A 303 -4.59 6.25 7.74
N ALA A 304 -4.20 7.01 6.71
CA ALA A 304 -3.13 7.99 6.82
C ALA A 304 -3.41 9.02 7.93
N LEU A 305 -4.64 9.51 8.03
CA LEU A 305 -5.07 10.45 9.08
C LEU A 305 -5.10 9.85 10.48
N SER A 306 -5.40 8.56 10.60
CA SER A 306 -5.43 7.87 11.91
C SER A 306 -4.05 7.66 12.52
N LYS A 307 -2.98 7.86 11.74
CA LYS A 307 -1.57 7.69 12.15
C LYS A 307 -0.78 9.02 12.14
N ALA A 308 -1.46 10.15 11.87
CA ALA A 308 -0.90 11.50 11.81
C ALA A 308 -0.74 12.16 13.18
#